data_1972e2b56fd4ef15f1e2bc7b29416385
#
_entry.id   1972e2b56fd4ef15f1e2bc7b29416385
#
_cell.length_a   1.000
_cell.length_b   1.000
_cell.length_c   1.000
_cell.angle_alpha   90.00
_cell.angle_beta   90.00
_cell.angle_gamma   90.00
#
_symmetry.space_group_name_H-M   'P 1'
#
loop_
_entity.id
_entity.type
_entity.pdbx_description
1 polymer ?
#
loop_
_entity_poly.entity_id
_entity_poly.type
_entity_poly.pdbx_seq_one_letter_code
_entity_poly.pdbx_strand_id
1 'polypeptide(L)'
;METLVWVTAESFVETDIHIIPMLLERYNIEWYVVYYRRKEKLIYETELQKLAERYQNLHLHITCLMASKIYSIEAIKEMCRLLKRVTSHRSKAVYSSILNYPYIPLSIFYYKRKNTIFAAHNVHVPKGVSHSVSTKLYQGFAMRWYKNYQTFSKSQYELLKTTYKGKNVFYAPFVLKDYGEPTTSPEDGVVTFLNFGRIRGYKCIDTLIRSSETVYNATKKKFKVIIAGECSNWQDYQKYIKHPEIFELHIENIPNEQIPDMFGKALYTVLPYQDIAQSGALMVCINYSKPSILSKLPAFEEVLSDDENAYFIEPANEEQLAERMLYCINHHDEIYPALVANLEKTKEEQFSKEVIVKKYIDFIDRI
;
A
#
# COMPACT_ATOMS: atom_id res chain seq x y z
N MET A 1 -1.27 13.57 -28.90
CA MET A 1 -1.07 12.58 -27.83
C MET A 1 -2.11 11.48 -27.95
N GLU A 2 -1.74 10.22 -27.67
CA GLU A 2 -2.70 9.12 -27.59
C GLU A 2 -3.53 9.24 -26.30
N THR A 3 -4.75 8.71 -26.32
CA THR A 3 -5.64 8.75 -25.15
C THR A 3 -5.57 7.44 -24.37
N LEU A 4 -5.44 7.55 -23.04
CA LEU A 4 -5.65 6.45 -22.10
C LEU A 4 -6.97 6.64 -21.37
N VAL A 5 -7.66 5.56 -21.09
CA VAL A 5 -8.77 5.56 -20.15
C VAL A 5 -8.30 4.91 -18.87
N TRP A 6 -8.42 5.62 -17.76
CA TRP A 6 -7.96 5.18 -16.46
C TRP A 6 -9.14 5.03 -15.50
N VAL A 7 -9.37 3.84 -14.98
CA VAL A 7 -10.52 3.54 -14.12
C VAL A 7 -10.01 3.15 -12.74
N THR A 8 -10.22 4.03 -11.77
CA THR A 8 -9.71 3.92 -10.41
C THR A 8 -10.83 3.56 -9.45
N ALA A 9 -10.68 2.47 -8.70
CA ALA A 9 -11.50 2.20 -7.53
C ALA A 9 -11.10 3.12 -6.37
N GLU A 10 -12.05 3.51 -5.52
CA GLU A 10 -11.86 4.40 -4.36
C GLU A 10 -10.58 4.12 -3.56
N SER A 11 -10.25 2.84 -3.35
CA SER A 11 -9.07 2.41 -2.58
C SER A 11 -7.72 2.63 -3.28
N PHE A 12 -7.72 2.98 -4.57
CA PHE A 12 -6.50 3.22 -5.36
C PHE A 12 -6.29 4.69 -5.73
N VAL A 13 -7.21 5.58 -5.34
CA VAL A 13 -7.12 7.02 -5.66
C VAL A 13 -5.81 7.60 -5.12
N GLU A 14 -5.44 7.25 -3.90
CA GLU A 14 -4.20 7.71 -3.26
C GLU A 14 -2.94 7.35 -4.05
N THR A 15 -2.93 6.22 -4.74
CA THR A 15 -1.82 5.82 -5.61
C THR A 15 -1.87 6.55 -6.94
N ASP A 16 -3.04 6.59 -7.57
CA ASP A 16 -3.18 7.09 -8.94
C ASP A 16 -3.02 8.61 -9.03
N ILE A 17 -3.35 9.34 -7.96
CA ILE A 17 -3.17 10.80 -7.86
C ILE A 17 -1.69 11.24 -8.03
N HIS A 18 -0.75 10.34 -7.72
CA HIS A 18 0.68 10.58 -7.89
C HIS A 18 1.23 10.08 -9.24
N ILE A 19 0.57 9.10 -9.87
CA ILE A 19 1.00 8.50 -11.14
C ILE A 19 0.46 9.28 -12.33
N ILE A 20 -0.81 9.65 -12.30
CA ILE A 20 -1.51 10.30 -13.42
C ILE A 20 -0.83 11.59 -13.88
N PRO A 21 -0.41 12.53 -13.01
CA PRO A 21 0.24 13.76 -13.44
C PRO A 21 1.47 13.53 -14.33
N MET A 22 2.24 12.49 -14.08
CA MET A 22 3.43 12.17 -14.86
C MET A 22 3.09 11.46 -16.19
N LEU A 23 1.99 10.69 -16.23
CA LEU A 23 1.51 10.10 -17.48
C LEU A 23 0.94 11.16 -18.42
N LEU A 24 0.46 12.30 -17.90
CA LEU A 24 -0.05 13.43 -18.69
C LEU A 24 1.02 14.12 -19.55
N GLU A 25 2.30 13.94 -19.24
CA GLU A 25 3.40 14.40 -20.11
C GLU A 25 3.40 13.68 -21.48
N ARG A 26 2.81 12.50 -21.56
CA ARG A 26 2.82 11.66 -22.77
C ARG A 26 1.44 11.34 -23.33
N TYR A 27 0.39 11.32 -22.50
CA TYR A 27 -0.95 10.89 -22.89
C TYR A 27 -2.02 11.93 -22.53
N ASN A 28 -3.14 11.90 -23.26
CA ASN A 28 -4.40 12.46 -22.77
C ASN A 28 -5.07 11.40 -21.88
N ILE A 29 -5.65 11.79 -20.76
CA ILE A 29 -6.22 10.82 -19.81
C ILE A 29 -7.69 11.13 -19.52
N GLU A 30 -8.55 10.15 -19.82
CA GLU A 30 -9.93 10.09 -19.37
C GLU A 30 -9.97 9.32 -18.04
N TRP A 31 -10.00 10.03 -16.92
CA TRP A 31 -9.88 9.44 -15.59
C TRP A 31 -11.22 9.24 -14.93
N TYR A 32 -11.65 7.99 -14.78
CA TYR A 32 -12.87 7.57 -14.09
C TYR A 32 -12.53 7.15 -12.65
N VAL A 33 -12.95 7.96 -11.67
CA VAL A 33 -12.83 7.62 -10.25
C VAL A 33 -14.17 7.08 -9.77
N VAL A 34 -14.17 5.84 -9.25
CA VAL A 34 -15.37 5.09 -8.91
C VAL A 34 -15.45 4.91 -7.39
N TYR A 35 -16.45 5.54 -6.79
CA TYR A 35 -16.79 5.41 -5.38
C TYR A 35 -17.96 4.45 -5.19
N TYR A 36 -17.87 3.65 -4.13
CA TYR A 36 -18.94 2.73 -3.75
C TYR A 36 -19.77 3.34 -2.64
N ARG A 37 -20.99 3.73 -2.93
CA ARG A 37 -21.93 4.50 -2.11
C ARG A 37 -21.48 5.95 -1.89
N ARG A 38 -22.41 6.86 -1.96
CA ARG A 38 -22.14 8.27 -1.69
C ARG A 38 -21.92 8.46 -0.19
N LYS A 39 -20.73 8.88 0.20
CA LYS A 39 -20.45 9.45 1.50
C LYS A 39 -20.72 10.95 1.45
N GLU A 40 -20.94 11.58 2.59
CA GLU A 40 -21.14 13.05 2.67
C GLU A 40 -19.97 13.80 2.06
N LYS A 41 -18.74 13.29 2.22
CA LYS A 41 -17.54 13.80 1.61
C LYS A 41 -16.78 12.65 0.94
N LEU A 42 -16.46 12.80 -0.34
CA LEU A 42 -15.63 11.85 -1.06
C LEU A 42 -14.16 12.07 -0.68
N ILE A 43 -13.44 10.97 -0.46
CA ILE A 43 -12.01 11.01 -0.15
C ILE A 43 -11.25 11.54 -1.38
N TYR A 44 -10.33 12.48 -1.19
CA TYR A 44 -9.51 13.12 -2.24
C TYR A 44 -10.29 13.93 -3.29
N GLU A 45 -11.57 14.28 -3.08
CA GLU A 45 -12.36 15.01 -4.09
C GLU A 45 -11.72 16.37 -4.44
N THR A 46 -11.27 17.10 -3.43
CA THR A 46 -10.64 18.41 -3.61
C THR A 46 -9.32 18.31 -4.39
N GLU A 47 -8.50 17.31 -4.08
CA GLU A 47 -7.22 17.05 -4.75
C GLU A 47 -7.44 16.63 -6.22
N LEU A 48 -8.43 15.79 -6.46
CA LEU A 48 -8.81 15.37 -7.81
C LEU A 48 -9.27 16.55 -8.69
N GLN A 49 -10.09 17.45 -8.12
CA GLN A 49 -10.56 18.65 -8.81
C GLN A 49 -9.41 19.60 -9.14
N LYS A 50 -8.50 19.86 -8.17
CA LYS A 50 -7.31 20.68 -8.40
C LYS A 50 -6.42 20.11 -9.51
N LEU A 51 -6.27 18.79 -9.59
CA LEU A 51 -5.51 18.18 -10.67
C LEU A 51 -6.21 18.38 -12.03
N ALA A 52 -7.53 18.18 -12.10
CA ALA A 52 -8.28 18.38 -13.33
C ALA A 52 -8.25 19.83 -13.82
N GLU A 53 -8.23 20.81 -12.92
CA GLU A 53 -8.07 22.22 -13.24
C GLU A 53 -6.65 22.56 -13.74
N ARG A 54 -5.63 21.88 -13.19
CA ARG A 54 -4.23 22.13 -13.51
C ARG A 54 -3.81 21.61 -14.88
N TYR A 55 -4.39 20.47 -15.36
CA TYR A 55 -3.95 19.79 -16.56
C TYR A 55 -5.05 19.76 -17.61
N GLN A 56 -4.86 20.45 -18.75
CA GLN A 56 -5.84 20.55 -19.84
C GLN A 56 -6.11 19.20 -20.53
N ASN A 57 -5.16 18.28 -20.50
CA ASN A 57 -5.28 16.94 -21.10
C ASN A 57 -5.72 15.87 -20.07
N LEU A 58 -6.26 16.29 -18.92
CA LEU A 58 -6.90 15.44 -17.93
C LEU A 58 -8.41 15.69 -17.90
N HIS A 59 -9.20 14.68 -18.23
CA HIS A 59 -10.65 14.71 -18.14
C HIS A 59 -11.12 13.82 -16.99
N LEU A 60 -11.50 14.45 -15.86
CA LEU A 60 -11.91 13.76 -14.64
C LEU A 60 -13.42 13.43 -14.67
N HIS A 61 -13.75 12.17 -14.38
CA HIS A 61 -15.11 11.65 -14.29
C HIS A 61 -15.34 10.99 -12.94
N ILE A 62 -15.94 11.69 -11.98
CA ILE A 62 -16.31 11.10 -10.69
C ILE A 62 -17.63 10.34 -10.85
N THR A 63 -17.64 9.07 -10.45
CA THR A 63 -18.81 8.19 -10.55
C THR A 63 -19.07 7.53 -9.20
N CYS A 64 -20.29 7.70 -8.67
CA CYS A 64 -20.74 7.02 -7.46
C CYS A 64 -21.68 5.88 -7.85
N LEU A 65 -21.35 4.65 -7.44
CA LEU A 65 -22.25 3.52 -7.58
C LEU A 65 -23.19 3.49 -6.37
N MET A 66 -24.45 3.79 -6.60
CA MET A 66 -25.44 4.09 -5.55
C MET A 66 -26.26 2.88 -5.12
N ALA A 67 -26.25 1.79 -5.88
CA ALA A 67 -27.05 0.61 -5.60
C ALA A 67 -26.85 0.10 -4.17
N SER A 68 -27.93 0.00 -3.40
CA SER A 68 -27.92 -0.40 -1.99
C SER A 68 -27.45 -1.84 -1.80
N LYS A 69 -27.71 -2.71 -2.79
CA LYS A 69 -27.31 -4.12 -2.81
C LYS A 69 -26.40 -4.37 -4.00
N ILE A 70 -25.22 -4.89 -3.73
CA ILE A 70 -24.19 -5.22 -4.75
C ILE A 70 -24.74 -6.17 -5.84
N TYR A 71 -25.65 -7.07 -5.50
CA TYR A 71 -26.25 -8.06 -6.41
C TYR A 71 -27.64 -7.66 -6.91
N SER A 72 -27.93 -6.37 -7.05
CA SER A 72 -29.21 -5.88 -7.59
C SER A 72 -29.16 -5.61 -9.09
N ILE A 73 -30.31 -5.62 -9.75
CA ILE A 73 -30.46 -5.22 -11.16
C ILE A 73 -29.98 -3.77 -11.35
N GLU A 74 -30.21 -2.93 -10.35
CA GLU A 74 -29.76 -1.53 -10.37
C GLU A 74 -28.25 -1.43 -10.43
N ALA A 75 -27.51 -2.21 -9.59
CA ALA A 75 -26.06 -2.26 -9.60
C ALA A 75 -25.52 -2.76 -10.95
N ILE A 76 -26.18 -3.74 -11.58
CA ILE A 76 -25.84 -4.20 -12.94
C ILE A 76 -25.99 -3.06 -13.94
N LYS A 77 -27.12 -2.35 -13.89
CA LYS A 77 -27.39 -1.22 -14.81
C LYS A 77 -26.37 -0.09 -14.62
N GLU A 78 -26.01 0.25 -13.37
CA GLU A 78 -24.98 1.26 -13.07
C GLU A 78 -23.62 0.85 -13.64
N MET A 79 -23.21 -0.39 -13.41
CA MET A 79 -21.94 -0.91 -13.95
C MET A 79 -21.96 -0.91 -15.49
N CYS A 80 -23.02 -1.35 -16.14
CA CYS A 80 -23.13 -1.31 -17.60
C CYS A 80 -23.04 0.12 -18.14
N ARG A 81 -23.66 1.11 -17.47
CA ARG A 81 -23.54 2.52 -17.86
C ARG A 81 -22.11 3.02 -17.73
N LEU A 82 -21.41 2.68 -16.62
CA LEU A 82 -20.00 3.02 -16.42
C LEU A 82 -19.14 2.41 -17.53
N LEU A 83 -19.26 1.10 -17.77
CA LEU A 83 -18.48 0.39 -18.77
C LEU A 83 -18.70 0.96 -20.18
N LYS A 84 -19.96 1.30 -20.51
CA LYS A 84 -20.30 1.94 -21.79
C LYS A 84 -19.64 3.33 -21.94
N ARG A 85 -19.64 4.14 -20.87
CA ARG A 85 -18.98 5.46 -20.88
C ARG A 85 -17.47 5.32 -21.03
N VAL A 86 -16.84 4.43 -20.25
CA VAL A 86 -15.39 4.13 -20.31
C VAL A 86 -14.98 3.74 -21.74
N THR A 87 -15.79 2.94 -22.43
CA THR A 87 -15.47 2.43 -23.77
C THR A 87 -15.98 3.30 -24.92
N SER A 88 -16.65 4.41 -24.64
CA SER A 88 -17.03 5.39 -25.68
C SER A 88 -15.83 6.16 -26.24
N HIS A 89 -14.73 6.21 -25.49
CA HIS A 89 -13.51 6.87 -25.90
C HIS A 89 -12.66 5.98 -26.83
N ARG A 90 -12.13 6.57 -27.90
CA ARG A 90 -11.09 5.91 -28.71
C ARG A 90 -9.78 5.99 -27.94
N SER A 91 -9.38 4.91 -27.30
CA SER A 91 -8.18 4.86 -26.47
C SER A 91 -7.18 3.81 -26.93
N LYS A 92 -5.89 4.08 -26.68
CA LYS A 92 -4.80 3.12 -26.83
C LYS A 92 -4.96 1.97 -25.85
N ALA A 93 -5.21 2.30 -24.58
CA ALA A 93 -5.41 1.31 -23.53
C ALA A 93 -6.47 1.78 -22.50
N VAL A 94 -7.06 0.79 -21.82
CA VAL A 94 -7.90 0.97 -20.65
C VAL A 94 -7.17 0.34 -19.48
N TYR A 95 -6.80 1.13 -18.49
CA TYR A 95 -6.29 0.65 -17.21
C TYR A 95 -7.42 0.61 -16.19
N SER A 96 -7.52 -0.46 -15.40
CA SER A 96 -8.57 -0.59 -14.40
C SER A 96 -8.06 -1.25 -13.11
N SER A 97 -8.24 -0.58 -11.98
CA SER A 97 -8.02 -1.15 -10.64
C SER A 97 -9.26 -1.88 -10.08
N ILE A 98 -10.35 -1.92 -10.85
CA ILE A 98 -11.58 -2.63 -10.46
C ILE A 98 -11.49 -4.08 -10.91
N LEU A 99 -10.78 -4.92 -10.16
CA LEU A 99 -10.62 -6.34 -10.48
C LEU A 99 -11.52 -7.27 -9.65
N ASN A 100 -11.81 -6.90 -8.40
CA ASN A 100 -12.47 -7.79 -7.44
C ASN A 100 -13.98 -7.56 -7.29
N TYR A 101 -14.60 -6.93 -8.30
CA TYR A 101 -16.01 -6.59 -8.24
C TYR A 101 -16.89 -7.64 -8.90
N PRO A 102 -18.11 -7.93 -8.37
CA PRO A 102 -19.00 -8.99 -8.90
C PRO A 102 -19.33 -8.86 -10.39
N TYR A 103 -19.26 -7.66 -10.94
CA TYR A 103 -19.62 -7.39 -12.33
C TYR A 103 -18.44 -7.35 -13.30
N ILE A 104 -17.25 -7.72 -12.85
CA ILE A 104 -16.10 -7.89 -13.75
C ILE A 104 -16.39 -8.79 -14.95
N PRO A 105 -17.14 -9.91 -14.83
CA PRO A 105 -17.52 -10.68 -16.00
C PRO A 105 -18.26 -9.89 -17.07
N LEU A 106 -19.03 -8.86 -16.70
CA LEU A 106 -19.72 -8.01 -17.69
C LEU A 106 -18.75 -7.16 -18.51
N SER A 107 -17.57 -6.87 -17.99
CA SER A 107 -16.57 -6.07 -18.70
C SER A 107 -16.11 -6.71 -20.01
N ILE A 108 -16.24 -8.04 -20.16
CA ILE A 108 -15.88 -8.74 -21.41
C ILE A 108 -16.68 -8.25 -22.63
N PHE A 109 -17.88 -7.75 -22.43
CA PHE A 109 -18.73 -7.20 -23.50
C PHE A 109 -18.35 -5.77 -23.88
N TYR A 110 -17.51 -5.12 -23.10
CA TYR A 110 -17.12 -3.72 -23.26
C TYR A 110 -15.62 -3.57 -23.50
N TYR A 111 -14.78 -4.19 -22.67
CA TYR A 111 -13.33 -4.03 -22.70
C TYR A 111 -12.67 -4.92 -23.75
N LYS A 112 -11.78 -4.33 -24.54
CA LYS A 112 -10.98 -5.09 -25.50
C LYS A 112 -9.90 -5.88 -24.76
N ARG A 113 -9.93 -7.21 -24.89
CA ARG A 113 -9.03 -8.15 -24.19
C ARG A 113 -7.55 -7.81 -24.30
N LYS A 114 -7.10 -7.28 -25.45
CA LYS A 114 -5.68 -6.99 -25.73
C LYS A 114 -5.24 -5.64 -25.19
N ASN A 115 -6.16 -4.66 -25.09
CA ASN A 115 -5.83 -3.28 -24.74
C ASN A 115 -6.25 -2.93 -23.31
N THR A 116 -6.75 -3.89 -22.53
CA THR A 116 -7.12 -3.67 -21.13
C THR A 116 -6.04 -4.21 -20.20
N ILE A 117 -5.63 -3.36 -19.26
CA ILE A 117 -4.67 -3.66 -18.20
C ILE A 117 -5.44 -3.70 -16.89
N PHE A 118 -5.35 -4.76 -16.13
CA PHE A 118 -5.91 -4.81 -14.78
C PHE A 118 -4.84 -4.74 -13.71
N ALA A 119 -5.05 -3.90 -12.71
CA ALA A 119 -4.28 -3.87 -11.49
C ALA A 119 -4.66 -5.04 -10.60
N ALA A 120 -3.80 -6.05 -10.53
CA ALA A 120 -3.97 -7.22 -9.69
C ALA A 120 -3.30 -7.01 -8.33
N HIS A 121 -4.04 -6.40 -7.38
CA HIS A 121 -3.54 -6.17 -6.03
C HIS A 121 -3.18 -7.48 -5.31
N ASN A 122 -4.05 -8.48 -5.40
CA ASN A 122 -3.82 -9.81 -4.84
C ASN A 122 -4.16 -10.86 -5.90
N VAL A 123 -3.17 -11.62 -6.32
CA VAL A 123 -3.36 -12.83 -7.16
C VAL A 123 -3.89 -13.97 -6.30
N HIS A 124 -3.36 -14.10 -5.08
CA HIS A 124 -3.89 -14.95 -4.01
C HIS A 124 -4.35 -14.10 -2.84
N VAL A 125 -5.44 -14.53 -2.24
CA VAL A 125 -6.00 -13.90 -1.06
C VAL A 125 -5.18 -14.32 0.16
N PRO A 126 -4.63 -13.38 0.96
CA PRO A 126 -3.91 -13.70 2.18
C PRO A 126 -4.75 -14.55 3.15
N LYS A 127 -4.10 -15.43 3.91
CA LYS A 127 -4.77 -16.20 4.97
C LYS A 127 -5.37 -15.24 6.01
N GLY A 128 -6.60 -15.49 6.43
CA GLY A 128 -7.28 -14.67 7.45
C GLY A 128 -8.16 -13.52 6.91
N VAL A 129 -8.17 -13.28 5.60
CA VAL A 129 -9.13 -12.35 4.97
C VAL A 129 -10.35 -13.14 4.49
N SER A 130 -11.52 -12.80 5.03
CA SER A 130 -12.80 -13.42 4.62
C SER A 130 -13.15 -12.94 3.21
N HIS A 131 -12.91 -13.77 2.22
CA HIS A 131 -13.44 -13.56 0.87
C HIS A 131 -14.55 -14.56 0.58
N SER A 132 -15.63 -14.04 0.04
CA SER A 132 -16.70 -14.92 -0.46
C SER A 132 -16.19 -15.78 -1.62
N VAL A 133 -16.70 -16.98 -1.75
CA VAL A 133 -16.41 -17.88 -2.88
C VAL A 133 -16.65 -17.17 -4.21
N SER A 134 -17.67 -16.29 -4.26
CA SER A 134 -18.01 -15.47 -5.43
C SER A 134 -16.87 -14.55 -5.86
N THR A 135 -16.17 -13.87 -4.93
CA THR A 135 -15.05 -12.99 -5.26
C THR A 135 -13.90 -13.77 -5.94
N LYS A 136 -13.60 -14.97 -5.43
CA LYS A 136 -12.59 -15.86 -6.05
C LYS A 136 -12.99 -16.28 -7.47
N LEU A 137 -14.28 -16.54 -7.71
CA LEU A 137 -14.78 -16.90 -9.04
C LEU A 137 -14.68 -15.71 -10.03
N TYR A 138 -15.10 -14.52 -9.65
CA TYR A 138 -15.04 -13.34 -10.51
C TYR A 138 -13.60 -12.96 -10.84
N GLN A 139 -12.73 -12.92 -9.86
CA GLN A 139 -11.31 -12.68 -10.05
C GLN A 139 -10.66 -13.76 -10.94
N GLY A 140 -10.92 -15.03 -10.65
CA GLY A 140 -10.39 -16.14 -11.43
C GLY A 140 -10.86 -16.11 -12.90
N PHE A 141 -12.09 -15.66 -13.14
CA PHE A 141 -12.60 -15.46 -14.50
C PHE A 141 -11.82 -14.33 -15.21
N ALA A 142 -11.69 -13.17 -14.61
CA ALA A 142 -10.97 -12.04 -15.18
C ALA A 142 -9.50 -12.41 -15.45
N MET A 143 -8.84 -13.07 -14.49
CA MET A 143 -7.45 -13.53 -14.63
C MET A 143 -7.25 -14.52 -15.80
N ARG A 144 -8.25 -15.31 -16.15
CA ARG A 144 -8.18 -16.19 -17.33
C ARG A 144 -8.46 -15.47 -18.64
N TRP A 145 -9.40 -14.50 -18.63
CA TRP A 145 -9.86 -13.83 -19.84
C TRP A 145 -8.87 -12.79 -20.34
N TYR A 146 -8.52 -11.79 -19.52
CA TYR A 146 -7.66 -10.68 -19.96
C TYR A 146 -6.19 -11.10 -20.10
N LYS A 147 -5.42 -10.28 -20.84
CA LYS A 147 -4.03 -10.59 -21.15
C LYS A 147 -3.03 -9.78 -20.34
N ASN A 148 -3.35 -8.51 -20.02
CA ASN A 148 -2.37 -7.57 -19.47
C ASN A 148 -2.71 -7.26 -18.01
N TYR A 149 -1.69 -7.35 -17.16
CA TYR A 149 -1.82 -7.15 -15.71
C TYR A 149 -0.67 -6.33 -15.16
N GLN A 150 -1.00 -5.49 -14.20
CA GLN A 150 -0.04 -4.96 -13.25
C GLN A 150 -0.10 -5.74 -11.95
N THR A 151 1.04 -5.95 -11.31
CA THR A 151 1.15 -6.35 -9.92
C THR A 151 1.96 -5.33 -9.13
N PHE A 152 1.73 -5.25 -7.82
CA PHE A 152 2.37 -4.27 -6.95
C PHE A 152 3.52 -4.87 -6.14
N SER A 153 3.76 -6.18 -6.26
CA SER A 153 4.89 -6.89 -5.65
C SER A 153 5.48 -7.90 -6.61
N LYS A 154 6.78 -8.20 -6.47
CA LYS A 154 7.47 -9.20 -7.28
C LYS A 154 6.90 -10.60 -7.02
N SER A 155 6.58 -10.90 -5.76
CA SER A 155 5.95 -12.18 -5.39
C SER A 155 4.61 -12.40 -6.10
N GLN A 156 3.75 -11.37 -6.18
CA GLN A 156 2.50 -11.45 -6.93
C GLN A 156 2.72 -11.51 -8.45
N TYR A 157 3.77 -10.87 -8.96
CA TYR A 157 4.17 -10.95 -10.37
C TYR A 157 4.53 -12.39 -10.74
N GLU A 158 5.42 -13.04 -9.98
CA GLU A 158 5.82 -14.42 -10.24
C GLU A 158 4.64 -15.40 -10.07
N LEU A 159 3.82 -15.19 -9.03
CA LEU A 159 2.62 -15.99 -8.81
C LEU A 159 1.62 -15.89 -9.97
N LEU A 160 1.40 -14.68 -10.50
CA LEU A 160 0.49 -14.49 -11.63
C LEU A 160 1.04 -15.16 -12.89
N LYS A 161 2.32 -15.01 -13.19
CA LYS A 161 2.96 -15.63 -14.36
C LYS A 161 2.96 -17.16 -14.30
N THR A 162 3.18 -17.72 -13.13
CA THR A 162 3.22 -19.18 -12.94
C THR A 162 1.82 -19.79 -12.96
N THR A 163 0.84 -19.12 -12.31
CA THR A 163 -0.55 -19.61 -12.22
C THR A 163 -1.32 -19.42 -13.53
N TYR A 164 -1.11 -18.30 -14.22
CA TYR A 164 -1.85 -17.94 -15.43
C TYR A 164 -0.90 -17.74 -16.62
N LYS A 165 -0.50 -18.85 -17.25
CA LYS A 165 0.45 -18.86 -18.38
C LYS A 165 -0.02 -17.97 -19.55
N GLY A 166 0.92 -17.35 -20.25
CA GLY A 166 0.66 -16.55 -21.45
C GLY A 166 0.05 -15.16 -21.18
N LYS A 167 0.21 -14.64 -19.95
CA LYS A 167 -0.15 -13.27 -19.60
C LYS A 167 1.02 -12.31 -19.76
N ASN A 168 0.72 -11.10 -20.19
CA ASN A 168 1.64 -9.98 -20.16
C ASN A 168 1.51 -9.32 -18.79
N VAL A 169 2.54 -9.36 -18.00
CA VAL A 169 2.51 -8.84 -16.63
C VAL A 169 3.67 -7.86 -16.46
N PHE A 170 3.43 -6.74 -15.82
CA PHE A 170 4.50 -5.89 -15.34
C PHE A 170 4.35 -5.67 -13.83
N TYR A 171 5.48 -5.47 -13.20
CA TYR A 171 5.59 -5.11 -11.80
C TYR A 171 5.88 -3.61 -11.68
N ALA A 172 5.03 -2.91 -10.98
CA ALA A 172 5.25 -1.56 -10.52
C ALA A 172 4.79 -1.47 -9.05
N PRO A 173 5.68 -1.16 -8.10
CA PRO A 173 5.32 -1.05 -6.70
C PRO A 173 4.36 0.13 -6.47
N PHE A 174 3.77 0.21 -5.28
CA PHE A 174 3.08 1.42 -4.88
C PHE A 174 4.02 2.62 -4.87
N VAL A 175 3.51 3.77 -5.23
CA VAL A 175 4.20 5.04 -4.98
C VAL A 175 4.35 5.23 -3.47
N LEU A 176 5.48 5.76 -3.06
CA LEU A 176 5.70 6.07 -1.64
C LEU A 176 4.67 7.10 -1.17
N LYS A 177 4.16 6.88 0.04
CA LYS A 177 3.18 7.75 0.65
C LYS A 177 3.89 8.88 1.39
N ASP A 178 3.77 10.07 0.84
CA ASP A 178 4.30 11.30 1.41
C ASP A 178 3.16 12.11 2.03
N TYR A 179 3.26 12.39 3.31
CA TYR A 179 2.30 13.18 4.07
C TYR A 179 2.85 14.55 4.49
N GLY A 180 4.01 14.92 3.97
CA GLY A 180 4.71 16.17 4.28
C GLY A 180 5.92 15.98 5.19
N GLU A 181 6.58 17.10 5.51
CA GLU A 181 7.78 17.09 6.33
C GLU A 181 7.45 17.09 7.84
N PRO A 182 8.19 16.33 8.64
CA PRO A 182 8.02 16.34 10.09
C PRO A 182 8.46 17.66 10.70
N THR A 183 7.71 18.15 11.69
CA THR A 183 8.08 19.30 12.52
C THR A 183 8.75 18.88 13.83
N THR A 184 8.76 17.57 14.13
CA THR A 184 9.38 16.98 15.31
C THR A 184 10.67 16.24 14.93
N SER A 185 11.52 16.00 15.94
CA SER A 185 12.74 15.21 15.85
C SER A 185 12.79 14.16 16.96
N PRO A 186 13.65 13.13 16.83
CA PRO A 186 13.88 12.18 17.90
C PRO A 186 14.40 12.89 19.17
N GLU A 187 14.06 12.34 20.34
CA GLU A 187 14.59 12.81 21.62
C GLU A 187 16.06 12.40 21.76
N ASP A 188 16.94 13.34 22.10
CA ASP A 188 18.37 13.09 22.22
C ASP A 188 18.69 11.96 23.21
N GLY A 189 19.49 11.01 22.77
CA GLY A 189 19.90 9.85 23.57
C GLY A 189 18.79 8.82 23.83
N VAL A 190 17.64 8.93 23.16
CA VAL A 190 16.51 7.99 23.26
C VAL A 190 16.26 7.31 21.92
N VAL A 191 16.47 5.99 21.86
CA VAL A 191 16.12 5.21 20.65
C VAL A 191 14.61 4.96 20.63
N THR A 192 13.93 5.55 19.63
CA THR A 192 12.48 5.45 19.49
C THR A 192 12.09 4.52 18.34
N PHE A 193 11.29 3.52 18.65
CA PHE A 193 10.70 2.57 17.72
C PHE A 193 9.25 2.94 17.43
N LEU A 194 8.82 2.86 16.16
CA LEU A 194 7.45 3.15 15.75
C LEU A 194 6.80 1.93 15.09
N ASN A 195 5.64 1.53 15.57
CA ASN A 195 4.70 0.71 14.80
C ASN A 195 3.56 1.58 14.31
N PHE A 196 3.34 1.63 13.00
CA PHE A 196 2.36 2.50 12.36
C PHE A 196 1.34 1.73 11.51
N GLY A 197 0.08 2.19 11.60
CA GLY A 197 -1.03 1.75 10.77
C GLY A 197 -2.02 0.85 11.48
N ARG A 198 -3.24 0.72 10.94
CA ARG A 198 -4.38 0.01 11.54
C ARG A 198 -3.96 -1.32 12.16
N ILE A 199 -4.26 -1.50 13.43
CA ILE A 199 -3.90 -2.69 14.22
C ILE A 199 -4.87 -3.83 13.87
N ARG A 200 -4.30 -4.98 13.51
CA ARG A 200 -5.00 -6.23 13.18
C ARG A 200 -4.18 -7.41 13.73
N GLY A 201 -4.82 -8.55 14.00
CA GLY A 201 -4.17 -9.71 14.60
C GLY A 201 -2.89 -10.16 13.89
N TYR A 202 -2.89 -10.19 12.55
CA TYR A 202 -1.72 -10.58 11.76
C TYR A 202 -0.51 -9.64 11.90
N LYS A 203 -0.68 -8.44 12.47
CA LYS A 203 0.41 -7.48 12.70
C LYS A 203 1.20 -7.72 13.98
N CYS A 204 0.76 -8.65 14.83
CA CYS A 204 1.46 -9.13 16.02
C CYS A 204 1.96 -7.99 16.94
N ILE A 205 1.06 -7.06 17.27
CA ILE A 205 1.38 -5.96 18.20
C ILE A 205 1.67 -6.47 19.62
N ASP A 206 1.06 -7.58 20.00
CA ASP A 206 1.37 -8.28 21.24
C ASP A 206 2.83 -8.75 21.29
N THR A 207 3.38 -9.26 20.18
CA THR A 207 4.80 -9.58 20.05
C THR A 207 5.67 -8.34 20.29
N LEU A 208 5.36 -7.20 19.67
CA LEU A 208 6.09 -5.95 19.90
C LEU A 208 6.05 -5.53 21.36
N ILE A 209 4.87 -5.55 22.00
CA ILE A 209 4.73 -5.15 23.41
C ILE A 209 5.59 -6.05 24.31
N ARG A 210 5.48 -7.38 24.17
CA ARG A 210 6.22 -8.34 25.01
C ARG A 210 7.73 -8.25 24.79
N SER A 211 8.17 -8.09 23.54
CA SER A 211 9.58 -7.85 23.22
C SER A 211 10.09 -6.56 23.86
N SER A 212 9.29 -5.49 23.84
CA SER A 212 9.65 -4.22 24.49
C SER A 212 9.79 -4.35 26.01
N GLU A 213 8.91 -5.12 26.66
CA GLU A 213 9.02 -5.45 28.08
C GLU A 213 10.30 -6.25 28.41
N THR A 214 10.67 -7.18 27.53
CA THR A 214 11.94 -7.93 27.64
C THR A 214 13.14 -6.99 27.53
N VAL A 215 13.11 -6.08 26.55
CA VAL A 215 14.15 -5.05 26.34
C VAL A 215 14.28 -4.15 27.55
N TYR A 216 13.17 -3.69 28.12
CA TYR A 216 13.17 -2.84 29.32
C TYR A 216 13.92 -3.50 30.50
N ASN A 217 13.72 -4.80 30.72
CA ASN A 217 14.40 -5.53 31.76
C ASN A 217 15.88 -5.82 31.46
N ALA A 218 16.30 -5.78 30.20
CA ALA A 218 17.63 -6.13 29.74
C ALA A 218 18.57 -4.93 29.58
N THR A 219 18.08 -3.69 29.49
CA THR A 219 18.92 -2.51 29.27
C THR A 219 18.66 -1.41 30.30
N LYS A 220 19.70 -0.57 30.55
CA LYS A 220 19.57 0.69 31.28
C LYS A 220 19.48 1.91 30.40
N LYS A 221 19.66 1.74 29.07
CA LYS A 221 19.52 2.82 28.09
C LYS A 221 18.05 3.18 27.93
N LYS A 222 17.77 4.45 27.77
CA LYS A 222 16.41 4.93 27.50
C LYS A 222 15.99 4.57 26.08
N PHE A 223 14.77 4.09 25.93
CA PHE A 223 14.13 3.90 24.65
C PHE A 223 12.62 4.13 24.76
N LYS A 224 11.96 4.33 23.63
CA LYS A 224 10.51 4.49 23.53
C LYS A 224 9.94 3.63 22.42
N VAL A 225 8.67 3.26 22.57
CA VAL A 225 7.89 2.55 21.55
C VAL A 225 6.60 3.29 21.30
N ILE A 226 6.45 3.83 20.09
CA ILE A 226 5.22 4.47 19.62
C ILE A 226 4.38 3.41 18.93
N ILE A 227 3.13 3.24 19.36
CA ILE A 227 2.13 2.39 18.71
C ILE A 227 1.01 3.29 18.22
N ALA A 228 0.90 3.43 16.89
CA ALA A 228 -0.01 4.38 16.25
C ALA A 228 -0.92 3.71 15.23
N GLY A 229 -2.23 3.69 15.51
CA GLY A 229 -3.25 3.19 14.58
C GLY A 229 -4.53 2.73 15.25
N GLU A 230 -5.62 2.80 14.50
CA GLU A 230 -6.94 2.35 14.94
C GLU A 230 -6.93 0.86 15.32
N CYS A 231 -7.52 0.54 16.49
CA CYS A 231 -7.72 -0.81 16.99
C CYS A 231 -9.12 -0.97 17.57
N SER A 232 -9.86 -1.97 17.11
CA SER A 232 -11.21 -2.27 17.62
C SER A 232 -11.22 -3.06 18.94
N ASN A 233 -10.10 -3.72 19.27
CA ASN A 233 -9.97 -4.63 20.41
C ASN A 233 -8.69 -4.37 21.22
N TRP A 234 -8.35 -3.10 21.45
CA TRP A 234 -7.11 -2.70 22.11
C TRP A 234 -6.88 -3.36 23.49
N GLN A 235 -7.96 -3.64 24.23
CA GLN A 235 -7.89 -4.30 25.53
C GLN A 235 -7.16 -5.66 25.48
N ASP A 236 -7.22 -6.38 24.34
CA ASP A 236 -6.51 -7.66 24.18
C ASP A 236 -5.00 -7.50 24.15
N TYR A 237 -4.50 -6.33 23.80
CA TYR A 237 -3.07 -5.98 23.72
C TYR A 237 -2.60 -5.25 24.99
N GLN A 238 -3.39 -4.30 25.50
CA GLN A 238 -3.06 -3.47 26.65
C GLN A 238 -2.67 -4.27 27.89
N LYS A 239 -3.25 -5.46 28.10
CA LYS A 239 -2.93 -6.36 29.21
C LYS A 239 -1.47 -6.81 29.29
N TYR A 240 -0.70 -6.69 28.21
CA TYR A 240 0.71 -7.06 28.14
C TYR A 240 1.65 -5.92 28.54
N ILE A 241 1.16 -4.68 28.62
CA ILE A 241 1.91 -3.50 29.02
C ILE A 241 2.10 -3.53 30.56
N LYS A 242 3.35 -3.66 31.00
CA LYS A 242 3.75 -3.64 32.43
C LYS A 242 4.46 -2.33 32.79
N HIS A 243 5.17 -1.74 31.82
CA HIS A 243 5.95 -0.51 31.97
C HIS A 243 5.40 0.55 31.01
N PRO A 244 4.25 1.22 31.34
CA PRO A 244 3.61 2.17 30.45
C PRO A 244 4.47 3.37 30.08
N GLU A 245 5.51 3.68 30.88
CA GLU A 245 6.42 4.81 30.66
C GLU A 245 7.29 4.68 29.39
N ILE A 246 7.46 3.48 28.84
CA ILE A 246 8.18 3.28 27.58
C ILE A 246 7.28 3.35 26.34
N PHE A 247 5.96 3.38 26.53
CA PHE A 247 5.01 3.39 25.42
C PHE A 247 4.35 4.75 25.22
N GLU A 248 4.31 5.22 23.99
CA GLU A 248 3.46 6.32 23.51
C GLU A 248 2.37 5.72 22.64
N LEU A 249 1.11 5.82 23.07
CA LEU A 249 -0.02 5.11 22.48
C LEU A 249 -0.98 6.08 21.77
N HIS A 250 -1.18 5.88 20.46
CA HIS A 250 -2.15 6.58 19.62
C HIS A 250 -3.11 5.56 18.99
N ILE A 251 -4.07 5.08 19.80
CA ILE A 251 -4.96 3.96 19.42
C ILE A 251 -6.25 4.51 18.78
N GLU A 252 -6.06 5.22 17.70
CA GLU A 252 -7.12 5.89 16.94
C GLU A 252 -6.79 5.93 15.45
N ASN A 253 -7.71 6.43 14.64
CA ASN A 253 -7.40 6.73 13.25
C ASN A 253 -6.49 7.95 13.20
N ILE A 254 -5.25 7.77 12.75
CA ILE A 254 -4.27 8.85 12.70
C ILE A 254 -4.57 9.76 11.52
N PRO A 255 -4.85 11.05 11.74
CA PRO A 255 -4.98 12.02 10.66
C PRO A 255 -3.69 12.14 9.84
N ASN A 256 -3.82 12.35 8.53
CA ASN A 256 -2.66 12.42 7.63
C ASN A 256 -1.65 13.50 8.07
N GLU A 257 -2.13 14.61 8.61
CA GLU A 257 -1.33 15.74 9.06
C GLU A 257 -0.44 15.43 10.27
N GLN A 258 -0.77 14.38 11.03
CA GLN A 258 0.00 13.96 12.21
C GLN A 258 1.03 12.88 11.88
N ILE A 259 0.92 12.22 10.72
CA ILE A 259 1.83 11.13 10.33
C ILE A 259 3.29 11.59 10.26
N PRO A 260 3.63 12.74 9.64
CA PRO A 260 5.00 13.21 9.57
C PRO A 260 5.67 13.29 10.94
N ASP A 261 4.99 13.86 11.92
CA ASP A 261 5.54 14.06 13.27
C ASP A 261 5.75 12.76 14.04
N MET A 262 4.92 11.73 13.81
CA MET A 262 5.17 10.41 14.38
C MET A 262 6.44 9.78 13.81
N PHE A 263 6.65 9.92 12.51
CA PHE A 263 7.88 9.48 11.85
C PHE A 263 9.08 10.37 12.20
N GLY A 264 8.86 11.66 12.44
CA GLY A 264 9.87 12.59 12.91
C GLY A 264 10.48 12.14 14.24
N LYS A 265 9.64 11.76 15.21
CA LYS A 265 10.09 11.27 16.53
C LYS A 265 10.79 9.91 16.47
N ALA A 266 10.49 9.08 15.46
CA ALA A 266 11.00 7.73 15.37
C ALA A 266 12.39 7.66 14.74
N LEU A 267 13.24 6.74 15.23
CA LEU A 267 14.49 6.34 14.60
C LEU A 267 14.29 5.06 13.79
N TYR A 268 13.63 4.08 14.35
CA TYR A 268 13.36 2.80 13.70
C TYR A 268 11.87 2.54 13.61
N THR A 269 11.46 1.71 12.64
CA THR A 269 10.09 1.18 12.60
C THR A 269 10.08 -0.32 12.86
N VAL A 270 8.96 -0.86 13.37
CA VAL A 270 8.84 -2.28 13.70
C VAL A 270 7.55 -2.83 13.11
N LEU A 271 7.67 -3.81 12.21
CA LEU A 271 6.54 -4.47 11.55
C LEU A 271 6.66 -6.01 11.69
N PRO A 272 6.33 -6.57 12.87
CA PRO A 272 6.57 -7.97 13.22
C PRO A 272 5.43 -8.88 12.74
N TYR A 273 5.02 -8.71 11.49
CA TYR A 273 3.81 -9.32 10.94
C TYR A 273 3.92 -10.83 10.80
N GLN A 274 2.81 -11.52 10.96
CA GLN A 274 2.74 -12.97 10.76
C GLN A 274 2.57 -13.34 9.28
N ASP A 275 1.86 -12.53 8.52
CA ASP A 275 1.60 -12.75 7.10
C ASP A 275 1.21 -11.44 6.43
N ILE A 276 1.69 -11.20 5.22
CA ILE A 276 1.27 -10.07 4.39
C ILE A 276 1.59 -10.29 2.92
N ALA A 277 0.70 -9.87 2.04
CA ALA A 277 0.96 -9.85 0.60
C ALA A 277 1.62 -8.53 0.15
N GLN A 278 1.29 -7.42 0.82
CA GLN A 278 1.83 -6.08 0.55
C GLN A 278 1.60 -5.18 1.77
N SER A 279 2.50 -4.22 2.01
CA SER A 279 2.42 -3.33 3.17
C SER A 279 2.46 -1.85 2.77
N GLY A 280 1.30 -1.19 2.87
CA GLY A 280 1.24 0.27 2.77
C GLY A 280 2.04 0.97 3.89
N ALA A 281 2.11 0.37 5.09
CA ALA A 281 2.90 0.91 6.20
C ALA A 281 4.40 0.91 5.87
N LEU A 282 4.92 -0.16 5.23
CA LEU A 282 6.33 -0.20 4.80
C LEU A 282 6.65 0.93 3.81
N MET A 283 5.72 1.25 2.89
CA MET A 283 5.93 2.35 1.94
C MET A 283 6.06 3.70 2.65
N VAL A 284 5.35 3.90 3.76
CA VAL A 284 5.51 5.12 4.59
C VAL A 284 6.86 5.09 5.32
N CYS A 285 7.28 3.94 5.88
CA CYS A 285 8.58 3.79 6.52
C CYS A 285 9.72 4.14 5.56
N ILE A 286 9.66 3.64 4.32
CA ILE A 286 10.64 3.94 3.26
C ILE A 286 10.61 5.42 2.89
N ASN A 287 9.41 6.02 2.77
CA ASN A 287 9.31 7.43 2.42
C ASN A 287 10.03 8.34 3.41
N TYR A 288 9.88 8.06 4.71
CA TYR A 288 10.56 8.80 5.77
C TYR A 288 11.95 8.26 6.12
N SER A 289 12.49 7.37 5.30
CA SER A 289 13.84 6.79 5.42
C SER A 289 14.11 6.21 6.80
N LYS A 290 13.10 5.53 7.39
CA LYS A 290 13.21 4.89 8.70
C LYS A 290 13.59 3.42 8.56
N PRO A 291 14.83 3.03 8.93
CA PRO A 291 15.22 1.63 8.98
C PRO A 291 14.23 0.81 9.80
N SER A 292 13.96 -0.41 9.35
CA SER A 292 12.85 -1.21 9.89
C SER A 292 13.33 -2.54 10.48
N ILE A 293 12.72 -2.98 11.58
CA ILE A 293 12.78 -4.38 12.03
C ILE A 293 11.52 -5.07 11.53
N LEU A 294 11.68 -6.06 10.67
CA LEU A 294 10.61 -6.68 9.88
C LEU A 294 10.58 -8.18 10.08
N SER A 295 9.40 -8.77 9.99
CA SER A 295 9.32 -10.22 9.81
C SER A 295 9.89 -10.65 8.47
N LYS A 296 10.57 -11.79 8.42
CA LYS A 296 11.09 -12.41 7.19
C LYS A 296 9.95 -12.96 6.34
N LEU A 297 9.35 -12.05 5.57
CA LEU A 297 8.23 -12.34 4.69
C LEU A 297 8.59 -11.95 3.26
N PRO A 298 8.19 -12.73 2.23
CA PRO A 298 8.52 -12.43 0.84
C PRO A 298 8.18 -11.01 0.40
N ALA A 299 7.09 -10.44 0.92
CA ALA A 299 6.67 -9.07 0.61
C ALA A 299 7.60 -7.98 1.18
N PHE A 300 8.38 -8.29 2.19
CA PHE A 300 9.38 -7.40 2.78
C PHE A 300 10.75 -7.64 2.17
N GLU A 301 11.16 -8.91 2.03
CA GLU A 301 12.45 -9.32 1.45
C GLU A 301 12.61 -8.92 -0.04
N GLU A 302 11.51 -8.73 -0.77
CA GLU A 302 11.57 -8.26 -2.16
C GLU A 302 11.96 -6.77 -2.29
N VAL A 303 11.86 -6.01 -1.17
CA VAL A 303 12.03 -4.56 -1.12
C VAL A 303 13.27 -4.16 -0.35
N LEU A 304 13.52 -4.82 0.78
CA LEU A 304 14.60 -4.50 1.71
C LEU A 304 15.51 -5.72 1.92
N SER A 305 16.75 -5.45 2.34
CA SER A 305 17.80 -6.45 2.56
C SER A 305 18.22 -6.45 4.03
N ASP A 306 18.42 -7.66 4.59
CA ASP A 306 18.87 -7.84 5.97
C ASP A 306 20.27 -7.27 6.16
N ASP A 307 20.49 -6.64 7.31
CA ASP A 307 21.76 -5.99 7.71
C ASP A 307 22.24 -4.85 6.77
N GLU A 308 21.49 -4.54 5.70
CA GLU A 308 21.82 -3.44 4.77
C GLU A 308 20.95 -2.19 5.01
N ASN A 309 19.62 -2.34 4.96
CA ASN A 309 18.65 -1.24 5.11
C ASN A 309 17.47 -1.60 6.03
N ALA A 310 17.44 -2.82 6.53
CA ALA A 310 16.49 -3.34 7.51
C ALA A 310 17.10 -4.48 8.32
N TYR A 311 16.40 -4.92 9.35
CA TYR A 311 16.68 -6.16 10.08
C TYR A 311 15.50 -7.10 9.98
N PHE A 312 15.79 -8.38 9.71
CA PHE A 312 14.73 -9.40 9.63
C PHE A 312 14.73 -10.31 10.85
N ILE A 313 13.52 -10.70 11.25
CA ILE A 313 13.23 -11.68 12.31
C ILE A 313 12.27 -12.73 11.77
N GLU A 314 12.22 -13.90 12.37
CA GLU A 314 11.15 -14.86 12.07
C GLU A 314 9.78 -14.29 12.47
N PRO A 315 8.71 -14.57 11.70
CA PRO A 315 7.37 -14.04 11.99
C PRO A 315 6.91 -14.34 13.43
N ALA A 316 6.41 -13.29 14.11
CA ALA A 316 5.93 -13.36 15.49
C ALA A 316 6.95 -13.89 16.54
N ASN A 317 8.25 -13.76 16.26
CA ASN A 317 9.29 -14.20 17.19
C ASN A 317 9.66 -13.08 18.17
N GLU A 318 9.20 -13.21 19.43
CA GLU A 318 9.41 -12.23 20.50
C GLU A 318 10.90 -12.11 20.89
N GLU A 319 11.62 -13.23 20.94
CA GLU A 319 13.02 -13.27 21.36
C GLU A 319 13.92 -12.56 20.34
N GLN A 320 13.81 -12.93 19.08
CA GLN A 320 14.56 -12.27 17.99
C GLN A 320 14.23 -10.78 17.88
N LEU A 321 12.95 -10.39 18.08
CA LEU A 321 12.58 -8.97 18.07
C LEU A 321 13.24 -8.23 19.22
N ALA A 322 13.22 -8.79 20.44
CA ALA A 322 13.88 -8.18 21.58
C ALA A 322 15.40 -8.06 21.37
N GLU A 323 16.05 -9.09 20.83
CA GLU A 323 17.48 -9.07 20.49
C GLU A 323 17.81 -7.97 19.47
N ARG A 324 17.04 -7.86 18.40
CA ARG A 324 17.26 -6.82 17.37
C ARG A 324 16.99 -5.40 17.89
N MET A 325 15.98 -5.21 18.73
CA MET A 325 15.74 -3.93 19.40
C MET A 325 16.91 -3.55 20.33
N LEU A 326 17.40 -4.49 21.14
CA LEU A 326 18.59 -4.30 22.00
C LEU A 326 19.84 -3.97 21.18
N TYR A 327 20.04 -4.66 20.07
CA TYR A 327 21.14 -4.38 19.15
C TYR A 327 21.07 -2.95 18.60
N CYS A 328 19.90 -2.52 18.11
CA CYS A 328 19.68 -1.14 17.67
C CYS A 328 19.94 -0.12 18.79
N ILE A 329 19.49 -0.38 20.02
CA ILE A 329 19.72 0.52 21.18
C ILE A 329 21.20 0.61 21.53
N ASN A 330 21.93 -0.49 21.48
CA ASN A 330 23.33 -0.54 21.92
C ASN A 330 24.30 0.02 20.89
N HIS A 331 24.01 -0.13 19.61
CA HIS A 331 24.90 0.20 18.49
C HIS A 331 24.35 1.32 17.60
N HIS A 332 23.35 2.10 18.08
CA HIS A 332 22.64 3.10 17.29
C HIS A 332 23.59 4.00 16.48
N ASP A 333 24.54 4.62 17.16
CA ASP A 333 25.43 5.61 16.55
C ASP A 333 26.35 5.01 15.45
N GLU A 334 26.63 3.71 15.54
CA GLU A 334 27.47 3.00 14.57
C GLU A 334 26.67 2.55 13.34
N ILE A 335 25.45 2.04 13.54
CA ILE A 335 24.69 1.36 12.46
C ILE A 335 23.68 2.25 11.77
N TYR A 336 23.06 3.21 12.48
CA TYR A 336 21.94 3.99 11.98
C TYR A 336 22.27 4.80 10.73
N PRO A 337 23.43 5.52 10.64
CA PRO A 337 23.75 6.31 9.46
C PRO A 337 23.86 5.47 8.19
N ALA A 338 24.47 4.28 8.29
CA ALA A 338 24.63 3.37 7.14
C ALA A 338 23.29 2.78 6.69
N LEU A 339 22.42 2.38 7.64
CA LEU A 339 21.08 1.88 7.34
C LEU A 339 20.23 2.93 6.61
N VAL A 340 20.27 4.19 7.07
CA VAL A 340 19.55 5.29 6.45
C VAL A 340 20.08 5.56 5.04
N ALA A 341 21.40 5.65 4.86
CA ALA A 341 21.99 5.90 3.54
C ALA A 341 21.62 4.81 2.52
N ASN A 342 21.67 3.53 2.93
CA ASN A 342 21.27 2.42 2.09
C ASN A 342 19.75 2.42 1.78
N LEU A 343 18.93 2.85 2.73
CA LEU A 343 17.48 2.97 2.52
C LEU A 343 17.15 4.12 1.56
N GLU A 344 17.82 5.27 1.66
CA GLU A 344 17.70 6.39 0.71
C GLU A 344 18.08 5.93 -0.72
N LYS A 345 19.17 5.19 -0.87
CA LYS A 345 19.55 4.62 -2.16
C LYS A 345 18.44 3.70 -2.71
N THR A 346 17.89 2.82 -1.87
CA THR A 346 16.78 1.95 -2.25
C THR A 346 15.54 2.74 -2.67
N LYS A 347 15.24 3.83 -1.94
CA LYS A 347 14.15 4.76 -2.24
C LYS A 347 14.30 5.37 -3.64
N GLU A 348 15.47 5.90 -3.97
CA GLU A 348 15.76 6.49 -5.29
C GLU A 348 15.69 5.47 -6.42
N GLU A 349 16.35 4.32 -6.27
CA GLU A 349 16.49 3.32 -7.33
C GLU A 349 15.21 2.53 -7.62
N GLN A 350 14.33 2.34 -6.63
CA GLN A 350 13.17 1.47 -6.79
C GLN A 350 11.82 2.20 -6.71
N PHE A 351 11.76 3.31 -5.97
CA PHE A 351 10.49 3.95 -5.59
C PHE A 351 10.37 5.41 -6.06
N SER A 352 11.38 5.97 -6.75
CA SER A 352 11.18 7.28 -7.36
C SER A 352 10.00 7.23 -8.32
N LYS A 353 9.25 8.33 -8.38
CA LYS A 353 8.05 8.43 -9.24
C LYS A 353 8.41 8.17 -10.69
N GLU A 354 9.57 8.66 -11.12
CA GLU A 354 10.11 8.49 -12.47
C GLU A 354 10.34 7.02 -12.81
N VAL A 355 10.95 6.25 -11.91
CA VAL A 355 11.20 4.81 -12.08
C VAL A 355 9.88 4.05 -12.16
N ILE A 356 8.93 4.38 -11.30
CA ILE A 356 7.63 3.72 -11.28
C ILE A 356 6.85 4.03 -12.56
N VAL A 357 6.70 5.31 -12.92
CA VAL A 357 5.93 5.73 -14.09
C VAL A 357 6.54 5.22 -15.39
N LYS A 358 7.87 5.17 -15.49
CA LYS A 358 8.55 4.56 -16.64
C LYS A 358 8.09 3.11 -16.88
N LYS A 359 7.86 2.33 -15.81
CA LYS A 359 7.34 0.94 -15.95
C LYS A 359 5.95 0.89 -16.57
N TYR A 360 5.06 1.86 -16.22
CA TYR A 360 3.75 1.99 -16.86
C TYR A 360 3.89 2.36 -18.35
N ILE A 361 4.69 3.38 -18.65
CA ILE A 361 4.89 3.85 -20.03
C ILE A 361 5.46 2.72 -20.90
N ASP A 362 6.54 2.08 -20.44
CA ASP A 362 7.19 0.98 -21.18
C ASP A 362 6.22 -0.18 -21.44
N PHE A 363 5.27 -0.43 -20.53
CA PHE A 363 4.28 -1.48 -20.74
C PHE A 363 3.15 -1.05 -21.67
N ILE A 364 2.61 0.16 -21.47
CA ILE A 364 1.52 0.72 -22.29
C ILE A 364 1.95 0.87 -23.75
N ASP A 365 3.21 1.21 -24.00
CA ASP A 365 3.72 1.38 -25.37
C ASP A 365 3.88 0.06 -26.14
N ARG A 366 3.97 -1.08 -25.43
CA ARG A 366 4.07 -2.42 -26.04
C ARG A 366 2.72 -3.05 -26.38
N ILE A 367 1.61 -2.50 -25.93
CA ILE A 367 0.26 -3.00 -26.19
C ILE A 367 -0.52 -2.06 -27.16
#